data_a7ac945c131a28f0fc53ad9fb34bf400
#
_entry.id   a7ac945c131a28f0fc53ad9fb34bf400
#
_cell.length_a   1.000
_cell.length_b   1.000
_cell.length_c   1.000
_cell.angle_alpha   90.00
_cell.angle_beta   90.00
_cell.angle_gamma   90.00
#
_symmetry.space_group_name_H-M   'P 1'
#
loop_
_entity.id
_entity.type
_entity.pdbx_description
1 polymer ?
#
loop_
_entity_poly.entity_id
_entity_poly.type
_entity_poly.pdbx_seq_one_letter_code
_entity_poly.pdbx_strand_id
1 'polypeptide(L)'
;MAAAESLSREDRKGWGFVPLLYFLEGVPYVITTGLSALMFKSFALARPELGIGNDRIALFTSLITIPWMLKMLWGPMVDLNATKRTWIVGTQILLVVLLLAFAYSATLPQFFTVGLVVLLGLAFISATHDIAADGFYLLALG
;
A
#
# COMPACT_ATOMS: atom_id res chain seq x y z
N MET A 1 31.98 1.59 28.29
CA MET A 1 30.62 1.78 28.84
C MET A 1 29.80 2.76 28.00
N ALA A 2 30.29 3.95 27.67
CA ALA A 2 29.54 4.95 26.88
C ALA A 2 29.10 4.47 25.47
N ALA A 3 29.94 3.68 24.78
CA ALA A 3 29.59 3.13 23.44
C ALA A 3 28.48 2.07 23.48
N ALA A 4 28.45 1.23 24.52
CA ALA A 4 27.37 0.23 24.69
C ALA A 4 26.04 0.88 25.09
N GLU A 5 26.10 2.02 25.76
CA GLU A 5 24.92 2.78 26.18
C GLU A 5 24.32 3.60 25.01
N SER A 6 25.17 4.06 24.09
CA SER A 6 24.72 4.73 22.85
C SER A 6 24.05 3.75 21.88
N LEU A 7 24.61 2.55 21.69
CA LEU A 7 24.01 1.48 20.90
C LEU A 7 22.64 1.06 21.44
N SER A 8 22.50 0.93 22.78
CA SER A 8 21.21 0.59 23.40
C SER A 8 20.13 1.69 23.23
N ARG A 9 20.54 2.94 23.07
CA ARG A 9 19.61 4.07 22.81
C ARG A 9 19.15 4.13 21.36
N GLU A 10 20.01 3.79 20.42
CA GLU A 10 19.66 3.74 19.00
C GLU A 10 18.79 2.51 18.71
N ASP A 11 19.12 1.37 19.28
CA ASP A 11 18.27 0.16 19.21
C ASP A 11 16.86 0.42 19.74
N ARG A 12 16.72 1.10 20.87
CA ARG A 12 15.40 1.46 21.44
C ARG A 12 14.57 2.37 20.54
N LYS A 13 15.19 3.28 19.81
CA LYS A 13 14.47 4.14 18.84
C LYS A 13 13.97 3.33 17.64
N GLY A 14 14.77 2.37 17.16
CA GLY A 14 14.36 1.45 16.09
C GLY A 14 13.15 0.61 16.48
N TRP A 15 13.13 0.03 17.68
CA TRP A 15 12.04 -0.83 18.15
C TRP A 15 10.67 -0.14 18.28
N GLY A 16 10.65 1.17 18.57
CA GLY A 16 9.36 1.91 18.62
C GLY A 16 8.82 2.32 17.27
N PHE A 17 9.69 2.53 16.30
CA PHE A 17 9.33 3.11 15.00
C PHE A 17 9.10 2.05 13.92
N VAL A 18 9.90 0.99 13.90
CA VAL A 18 9.86 -0.07 12.90
C VAL A 18 8.53 -0.83 12.88
N PRO A 19 7.97 -1.31 14.00
CA PRO A 19 6.66 -1.98 13.99
C PRO A 19 5.54 -1.08 13.46
N LEU A 20 5.61 0.23 13.73
CA LEU A 20 4.62 1.18 13.22
C LEU A 20 4.69 1.32 11.70
N LEU A 21 5.90 1.37 11.13
CA LEU A 21 6.06 1.41 9.67
C LEU A 21 5.51 0.15 9.00
N TYR A 22 5.84 -1.03 9.51
CA TYR A 22 5.32 -2.29 8.99
C TYR A 22 3.79 -2.39 9.12
N PHE A 23 3.22 -1.88 10.21
CA PHE A 23 1.77 -1.81 10.35
C PHE A 23 1.16 -0.91 9.28
N LEU A 24 1.72 0.29 9.06
CA LEU A 24 1.25 1.23 8.05
C LEU A 24 1.43 0.69 6.62
N GLU A 25 2.43 -0.14 6.38
CA GLU A 25 2.66 -0.83 5.12
C GLU A 25 1.62 -1.94 4.89
N GLY A 26 1.29 -2.71 5.93
CA GLY A 26 0.34 -3.82 5.85
C GLY A 26 -1.10 -3.40 5.60
N VAL A 27 -1.53 -2.25 6.10
CA VAL A 27 -2.92 -1.78 5.96
C VAL A 27 -3.37 -1.61 4.51
N PRO A 28 -2.65 -0.87 3.63
CA PRO A 28 -3.03 -0.75 2.23
C PRO A 28 -3.03 -2.11 1.50
N TYR A 29 -2.09 -2.98 1.81
CA TYR A 29 -2.00 -4.31 1.23
C TYR A 29 -3.24 -5.16 1.56
N VAL A 30 -3.64 -5.22 2.83
CA VAL A 30 -4.84 -5.98 3.26
C VAL A 30 -6.12 -5.40 2.64
N ILE A 31 -6.23 -4.07 2.53
CA ILE A 31 -7.38 -3.43 1.90
C ILE A 31 -7.44 -3.76 0.41
N THR A 32 -6.33 -3.66 -0.30
CA THR A 32 -6.27 -3.90 -1.74
C THR A 32 -6.47 -5.35 -2.11
N THR A 33 -5.91 -6.30 -1.37
CA THR A 33 -5.95 -7.72 -1.73
C THR A 33 -7.11 -8.48 -1.10
N GLY A 34 -7.45 -8.17 0.15
CA GLY A 34 -8.47 -8.91 0.91
C GLY A 34 -9.84 -8.22 0.89
N LEU A 35 -9.90 -7.00 1.38
CA LEU A 35 -11.18 -6.30 1.54
C LEU A 35 -11.81 -5.93 0.20
N SER A 36 -11.01 -5.59 -0.81
CA SER A 36 -11.49 -5.25 -2.15
C SER A 36 -12.29 -6.39 -2.79
N ALA A 37 -11.82 -7.62 -2.68
CA ALA A 37 -12.52 -8.79 -3.22
C ALA A 37 -13.90 -8.98 -2.57
N LEU A 38 -13.98 -8.82 -1.24
CA LEU A 38 -15.24 -8.89 -0.50
C LEU A 38 -16.20 -7.77 -0.91
N MET A 39 -15.71 -6.54 -1.03
CA MET A 39 -16.51 -5.38 -1.43
C MET A 39 -17.04 -5.53 -2.86
N PHE A 40 -16.21 -5.95 -3.80
CA PHE A 40 -16.64 -6.20 -5.18
C PHE A 40 -17.65 -7.33 -5.26
N LYS A 41 -17.47 -8.40 -4.48
CA LYS A 41 -18.44 -9.49 -4.43
C LYS A 41 -19.77 -9.04 -3.83
N SER A 42 -19.76 -8.28 -2.74
CA SER A 42 -20.97 -7.72 -2.13
C SER A 42 -21.71 -6.79 -3.08
N PHE A 43 -20.97 -5.97 -3.83
CA PHE A 43 -21.53 -5.06 -4.82
C PHE A 43 -22.16 -5.83 -6.01
N ALA A 44 -21.48 -6.88 -6.49
CA ALA A 44 -22.01 -7.71 -7.57
C ALA A 44 -23.28 -8.47 -7.15
N LEU A 45 -23.36 -8.92 -5.90
CA LEU A 45 -24.56 -9.57 -5.35
C LEU A 45 -25.71 -8.57 -5.16
N ALA A 46 -25.42 -7.33 -4.78
CA ALA A 46 -26.42 -6.27 -4.62
C ALA A 46 -26.96 -5.76 -5.96
N ARG A 47 -26.23 -5.95 -7.06
CA ARG A 47 -26.55 -5.47 -8.41
C ARG A 47 -26.32 -6.56 -9.45
N PRO A 48 -27.12 -7.63 -9.46
CA PRO A 48 -26.95 -8.76 -10.38
C PRO A 48 -27.12 -8.36 -11.86
N GLU A 49 -27.81 -7.26 -12.13
CA GLU A 49 -28.01 -6.72 -13.49
C GLU A 49 -26.68 -6.29 -14.15
N LEU A 50 -25.61 -6.05 -13.39
CA LEU A 50 -24.31 -5.67 -13.95
C LEU A 50 -23.53 -6.86 -14.50
N GLY A 51 -23.95 -8.09 -14.25
CA GLY A 51 -23.33 -9.30 -14.78
C GLY A 51 -21.86 -9.47 -14.39
N ILE A 52 -21.46 -8.96 -13.20
CA ILE A 52 -20.08 -9.06 -12.69
C ILE A 52 -19.89 -10.43 -12.05
N GLY A 53 -19.31 -11.37 -12.81
CA GLY A 53 -19.03 -12.71 -12.34
C GLY A 53 -17.80 -12.78 -11.40
N ASN A 54 -17.68 -13.89 -10.67
CA ASN A 54 -16.53 -14.14 -9.79
C ASN A 54 -15.21 -14.21 -10.57
N ASP A 55 -15.25 -14.64 -11.82
CA ASP A 55 -14.14 -14.68 -12.76
C ASP A 55 -13.52 -13.29 -12.99
N ARG A 56 -14.38 -12.28 -13.23
CA ARG A 56 -13.93 -10.89 -13.36
C ARG A 56 -13.36 -10.33 -12.06
N ILE A 57 -14.00 -10.59 -10.92
CA ILE A 57 -13.49 -10.16 -9.62
C ILE A 57 -12.12 -10.77 -9.36
N ALA A 58 -11.96 -12.08 -9.60
CA ALA A 58 -10.68 -12.77 -9.43
C ALA A 58 -9.60 -12.22 -10.37
N LEU A 59 -9.92 -11.98 -11.65
CA LEU A 59 -8.98 -11.39 -12.59
C LEU A 59 -8.49 -10.02 -12.12
N PHE A 60 -9.39 -9.12 -11.75
CA PHE A 60 -9.04 -7.76 -11.39
C PHE A 60 -8.32 -7.68 -10.04
N THR A 61 -8.70 -8.49 -9.05
CA THR A 61 -7.95 -8.57 -7.79
C THR A 61 -6.54 -9.14 -7.99
N SER A 62 -6.36 -10.07 -8.93
CA SER A 62 -5.03 -10.55 -9.31
C SER A 62 -4.19 -9.47 -9.98
N LEU A 63 -4.78 -8.65 -10.87
CA LEU A 63 -4.08 -7.53 -11.52
C LEU A 63 -3.62 -6.47 -10.51
N ILE A 64 -4.40 -6.24 -9.46
CA ILE A 64 -4.03 -5.28 -8.40
C ILE A 64 -2.75 -5.70 -7.65
N THR A 65 -2.40 -6.99 -7.63
CA THR A 65 -1.17 -7.46 -6.97
C THR A 65 0.10 -7.25 -7.81
N ILE A 66 -0.03 -7.00 -9.11
CA ILE A 66 1.10 -6.83 -10.04
C ILE A 66 2.10 -5.75 -9.58
N PRO A 67 1.70 -4.56 -9.09
CA PRO A 67 2.64 -3.56 -8.63
C PRO A 67 3.65 -4.07 -7.60
N TRP A 68 3.23 -4.88 -6.64
CA TRP A 68 4.16 -5.46 -5.66
C TRP A 68 5.15 -6.44 -6.28
N MET A 69 4.72 -7.21 -7.29
CA MET A 69 5.62 -8.11 -8.01
C MET A 69 6.65 -7.35 -8.85
N LEU A 70 6.24 -6.23 -9.43
CA LEU A 70 7.07 -5.42 -10.32
C LEU A 70 7.82 -4.28 -9.61
N LYS A 71 7.66 -4.10 -8.28
CA LYS A 71 8.26 -2.99 -7.54
C LYS A 71 9.79 -2.86 -7.74
N MET A 72 10.47 -3.96 -8.04
CA MET A 72 11.90 -3.96 -8.32
C MET A 72 12.30 -3.14 -9.57
N LEU A 73 11.39 -2.97 -10.53
CA LEU A 73 11.67 -2.24 -11.78
C LEU A 73 11.87 -0.74 -11.55
N TRP A 74 11.16 -0.16 -10.58
CA TRP A 74 11.30 1.27 -10.25
C TRP A 74 11.98 1.53 -8.90
N GLY A 75 12.37 0.48 -8.19
CA GLY A 75 13.15 0.60 -6.96
C GLY A 75 14.36 1.52 -7.10
N PRO A 76 15.22 1.32 -8.10
CA PRO A 76 16.38 2.19 -8.32
C PRO A 76 16.00 3.67 -8.53
N MET A 77 14.85 3.95 -9.13
CA MET A 77 14.38 5.32 -9.31
C MET A 77 14.02 5.98 -7.95
N VAL A 78 13.41 5.23 -7.06
CA VAL A 78 13.11 5.68 -5.69
C VAL A 78 14.40 5.87 -4.89
N ASP A 79 15.40 5.03 -5.13
CA ASP A 79 16.69 5.10 -4.43
C ASP A 79 17.54 6.28 -4.86
N LEU A 80 17.49 6.64 -6.14
CA LEU A 80 18.30 7.72 -6.72
C LEU A 80 17.66 9.11 -6.59
N ASN A 81 16.33 9.19 -6.42
CA ASN A 81 15.60 10.45 -6.40
C ASN A 81 15.05 10.74 -5.01
N ALA A 82 15.42 11.88 -4.44
CA ALA A 82 14.99 12.38 -3.14
C ALA A 82 15.43 11.50 -1.93
N THR A 83 15.09 11.96 -0.73
CA THR A 83 15.41 11.22 0.49
C THR A 83 14.33 10.17 0.78
N LYS A 84 14.70 9.08 1.43
CA LYS A 84 13.75 8.03 1.86
C LYS A 84 12.60 8.62 2.67
N ARG A 85 12.91 9.58 3.56
CA ARG A 85 11.89 10.27 4.37
C ARG A 85 10.87 11.03 3.51
N THR A 86 11.31 11.69 2.45
CA THR A 86 10.41 12.42 1.54
C THR A 86 9.46 11.46 0.83
N TRP A 87 10.00 10.33 0.34
CA TRP A 87 9.19 9.28 -0.27
C TRP A 87 8.17 8.70 0.71
N ILE A 88 8.58 8.33 1.94
CA ILE A 88 7.68 7.76 2.95
C ILE A 88 6.53 8.72 3.25
N VAL A 89 6.82 9.98 3.57
CA VAL A 89 5.79 10.98 3.92
C VAL A 89 4.87 11.27 2.73
N GLY A 90 5.45 11.45 1.53
CA GLY A 90 4.68 11.71 0.31
C GLY A 90 3.73 10.57 -0.05
N THR A 91 4.23 9.34 -0.03
CA THR A 91 3.41 8.15 -0.31
C THR A 91 2.34 7.93 0.76
N GLN A 92 2.62 8.17 2.04
CA GLN A 92 1.62 8.06 3.11
C GLN A 92 0.47 9.04 2.92
N ILE A 93 0.75 10.30 2.59
CA ILE A 93 -0.30 11.30 2.31
C ILE A 93 -1.15 10.83 1.12
N LEU A 94 -0.49 10.37 0.05
CA LEU A 94 -1.19 9.91 -1.15
C LEU A 94 -2.01 8.64 -0.89
N LEU A 95 -1.52 7.70 -0.06
CA LEU A 95 -2.28 6.52 0.38
C LEU A 95 -3.55 6.91 1.12
N VAL A 96 -3.49 7.89 2.04
CA VAL A 96 -4.68 8.37 2.75
C VAL A 96 -5.70 8.96 1.77
N VAL A 97 -5.26 9.80 0.82
CA VAL A 97 -6.14 10.38 -0.21
C VAL A 97 -6.79 9.29 -1.05
N LEU A 98 -6.02 8.29 -1.49
CA LEU A 98 -6.55 7.19 -2.29
C LEU A 98 -7.50 6.28 -1.49
N LEU A 99 -7.25 6.05 -0.21
CA LEU A 99 -8.18 5.31 0.66
C LEU A 99 -9.51 6.05 0.82
N LEU A 100 -9.48 7.37 1.00
CA LEU A 100 -10.69 8.19 1.06
C LEU A 100 -11.43 8.19 -0.29
N ALA A 101 -10.69 8.26 -1.40
CA ALA A 101 -11.27 8.16 -2.74
C ALA A 101 -11.91 6.78 -2.98
N PHE A 102 -11.28 5.70 -2.50
CA PHE A 102 -11.85 4.36 -2.57
C PHE A 102 -13.14 4.25 -1.74
N ALA A 103 -13.13 4.76 -0.51
CA ALA A 103 -14.33 4.79 0.33
C ALA A 103 -15.47 5.60 -0.32
N TYR A 104 -15.14 6.75 -0.91
CA TYR A 104 -16.11 7.55 -1.65
C TYR A 104 -16.64 6.84 -2.90
N SER A 105 -15.79 6.08 -3.60
CA SER A 105 -16.21 5.34 -4.79
C SER A 105 -17.33 4.34 -4.51
N ALA A 106 -17.43 3.81 -3.28
CA ALA A 106 -18.49 2.89 -2.87
C ALA A 106 -19.89 3.50 -2.95
N THR A 107 -20.00 4.83 -2.93
CA THR A 107 -21.29 5.55 -3.08
C THR A 107 -21.69 5.74 -4.55
N LEU A 108 -20.79 5.48 -5.50
CA LEU A 108 -21.02 5.73 -6.92
C LEU A 108 -21.70 4.54 -7.60
N PRO A 109 -22.57 4.80 -8.59
CA PRO A 109 -23.16 3.74 -9.40
C PRO A 109 -22.13 2.89 -10.15
N GLN A 110 -20.99 3.49 -10.50
CA GLN A 110 -19.86 2.88 -11.23
C GLN A 110 -18.76 2.37 -10.29
N PHE A 111 -19.12 2.00 -9.06
CA PHE A 111 -18.16 1.57 -8.03
C PHE A 111 -17.14 0.55 -8.54
N PHE A 112 -17.56 -0.43 -9.34
CA PHE A 112 -16.66 -1.47 -9.83
C PHE A 112 -15.48 -0.89 -10.62
N THR A 113 -15.74 -0.03 -11.60
CA THR A 113 -14.71 0.56 -12.45
C THR A 113 -13.89 1.61 -11.71
N VAL A 114 -14.57 2.53 -11.03
CA VAL A 114 -13.88 3.61 -10.28
C VAL A 114 -13.06 3.03 -9.13
N GLY A 115 -13.64 2.10 -8.37
CA GLY A 115 -12.95 1.42 -7.27
C GLY A 115 -11.72 0.65 -7.74
N LEU A 116 -11.82 -0.03 -8.91
CA LEU A 116 -10.69 -0.76 -9.49
C LEU A 116 -9.53 0.18 -9.87
N VAL A 117 -9.82 1.31 -10.52
CA VAL A 117 -8.79 2.30 -10.91
C VAL A 117 -8.12 2.88 -9.67
N VAL A 118 -8.89 3.23 -8.64
CA VAL A 118 -8.37 3.77 -7.39
C VAL A 118 -7.52 2.72 -6.66
N LEU A 119 -7.97 1.46 -6.60
CA LEU A 119 -7.20 0.37 -5.98
C LEU A 119 -5.90 0.08 -6.73
N LEU A 120 -5.89 0.15 -8.05
CA LEU A 120 -4.66 0.00 -8.82
C LEU A 120 -3.66 1.12 -8.50
N GLY A 121 -4.13 2.37 -8.43
CA GLY A 121 -3.33 3.50 -7.97
C GLY A 121 -2.80 3.30 -6.55
N LEU A 122 -3.64 2.83 -5.63
CA LEU A 122 -3.29 2.53 -4.25
C LEU A 122 -2.22 1.43 -4.18
N ALA A 123 -2.32 0.39 -5.02
CA ALA A 123 -1.33 -0.68 -5.12
C ALA A 123 0.05 -0.15 -5.58
N PHE A 124 0.09 0.73 -6.59
CA PHE A 124 1.34 1.34 -7.04
C PHE A 124 1.99 2.22 -5.97
N ILE A 125 1.19 3.05 -5.29
CA ILE A 125 1.71 3.93 -4.23
C ILE A 125 2.16 3.12 -3.02
N SER A 126 1.41 2.07 -2.64
CA SER A 126 1.80 1.16 -1.56
C SER A 126 3.11 0.44 -1.88
N ALA A 127 3.26 -0.12 -3.09
CA ALA A 127 4.50 -0.76 -3.51
C ALA A 127 5.70 0.22 -3.53
N THR A 128 5.46 1.49 -3.84
CA THR A 128 6.50 2.54 -3.79
C THR A 128 6.83 2.91 -2.34
N HIS A 129 5.84 2.95 -1.46
CA HIS A 129 6.04 3.15 -0.02
C HIS A 129 6.91 2.05 0.57
N ASP A 130 6.64 0.77 0.23
CA ASP A 130 7.41 -0.38 0.67
C ASP A 130 8.90 -0.24 0.30
N ILE A 131 9.21 0.14 -0.96
CA ILE A 131 10.60 0.37 -1.39
C ILE A 131 11.28 1.44 -0.53
N ALA A 132 10.58 2.54 -0.26
CA ALA A 132 11.13 3.63 0.54
C ALA A 132 11.32 3.25 2.00
N ALA A 133 10.38 2.50 2.57
CA ALA A 133 10.41 2.00 3.95
C ALA A 133 11.52 0.98 4.13
N ASP A 134 11.65 -0.01 3.23
CA ASP A 134 12.71 -1.02 3.23
C ASP A 134 14.09 -0.35 3.14
N GLY A 135 14.25 0.63 2.22
CA GLY A 135 15.50 1.37 2.09
C GLY A 135 15.83 2.23 3.31
N PHE A 136 14.83 2.83 3.96
CA PHE A 136 15.03 3.57 5.20
C PHE A 136 15.44 2.65 6.35
N TYR A 137 14.85 1.47 6.42
CA TYR A 137 15.14 0.45 7.41
C TYR A 137 16.59 0.00 7.36
N LEU A 138 17.10 -0.30 6.16
CA LEU A 138 18.50 -0.68 5.96
C LEU A 138 19.48 0.41 6.41
N LEU A 139 19.13 1.69 6.20
CA LEU A 139 19.96 2.82 6.63
C LEU A 139 19.89 3.09 8.14
N ALA A 140 18.79 2.72 8.79
CA ALA A 140 18.60 2.98 10.23
C ALA A 140 19.20 1.90 11.12
N LEU A 141 19.39 0.68 10.59
CA LEU A 141 19.93 -0.47 11.33
C LEU A 141 21.36 -0.87 10.91
N GLY A 142 21.90 -0.32 9.83
CA GLY A 142 23.28 -0.51 9.35
C GLY A 142 24.21 0.56 9.86
#